data_58b4c84e0467baf36d10b9bd8ee03eb9
#
_entry.id   58b4c84e0467baf36d10b9bd8ee03eb9
#
_cell.length_a   1.000
_cell.length_b   1.000
_cell.length_c   1.000
_cell.angle_alpha   90.00
_cell.angle_beta   90.00
_cell.angle_gamma   90.00
#
_symmetry.space_group_name_H-M   'P 1'
#
loop_
_entity.id
_entity.type
_entity.pdbx_description
1 polymer ?
#
loop_
_entity_poly.entity_id
_entity_poly.type
_entity_poly.pdbx_seq_one_letter_code
_entity_poly.pdbx_strand_id
1 'polypeptide(L)'
;MKKIHEESPDKGYRRIRDELTRYYGAPVNGKRVLRICRSLGIQSTIKYARRGCTRSASDPQYLPENVLNRQFYADKPNEKWLTDVTEFKYYVGSTVHKLYLSAILDLCDRRIVSFALRDTNDSALVHETLDQALAANPNAHPLFHSDRGFQYTTRVFHDKLTAAGMTQSMSRVGKCIDNGPIKGFWGILKRERYYGRRFTSREQLCSMIREYIAYYNFSRLQRRLGVHTPMEVCAQCRAA
;
A
#
# COMPACT_ATOMS: atom_id res chain seq x y z
N MET A 1 24.37 12.23 -2.86
CA MET A 1 23.09 12.95 -2.68
C MET A 1 22.47 13.33 -4.01
N LYS A 2 23.20 14.01 -4.93
CA LYS A 2 22.69 14.35 -6.26
C LYS A 2 22.20 13.09 -6.98
N LYS A 3 23.03 12.06 -7.11
CA LYS A 3 22.67 10.78 -7.73
C LYS A 3 21.37 10.17 -7.16
N ILE A 4 21.22 10.10 -5.83
CA ILE A 4 20.01 9.59 -5.17
C ILE A 4 18.78 10.43 -5.52
N HIS A 5 18.93 11.75 -5.67
CA HIS A 5 17.83 12.64 -6.03
C HIS A 5 17.48 12.55 -7.51
N GLU A 6 18.46 12.42 -8.39
CA GLU A 6 18.25 12.22 -9.84
C GLU A 6 17.50 10.93 -10.13
N GLU A 7 17.87 9.83 -9.45
CA GLU A 7 17.19 8.54 -9.55
C GLU A 7 15.76 8.57 -8.94
N SER A 8 15.54 9.38 -7.91
CA SER A 8 14.27 9.46 -7.19
C SER A 8 14.00 10.86 -6.63
N PRO A 9 13.48 11.78 -7.45
CA PRO A 9 13.26 13.18 -7.06
C PRO A 9 12.24 13.38 -5.95
N ASP A 10 11.41 12.37 -5.66
CA ASP A 10 10.44 12.35 -4.57
C ASP A 10 11.08 12.20 -3.19
N LYS A 11 12.36 11.80 -3.10
CA LYS A 11 13.04 11.60 -1.83
C LYS A 11 13.43 12.92 -1.18
N GLY A 12 12.87 13.18 0.02
CA GLY A 12 13.33 14.29 0.88
C GLY A 12 14.61 13.92 1.66
N TYR A 13 15.26 14.91 2.27
CA TYR A 13 16.54 14.76 2.98
C TYR A 13 16.61 13.59 3.98
N ARG A 14 15.47 13.24 4.60
CA ARG A 14 15.40 12.12 5.55
C ARG A 14 15.60 10.78 4.87
N ARG A 15 14.96 10.55 3.72
CA ARG A 15 15.12 9.33 2.93
C ARG A 15 16.50 9.26 2.29
N ILE A 16 17.02 10.40 1.81
CA ILE A 16 18.39 10.51 1.30
C ILE A 16 19.40 10.13 2.40
N ARG A 17 19.21 10.59 3.65
CA ARG A 17 20.06 10.22 4.78
C ARG A 17 20.02 8.71 5.04
N ASP A 18 18.83 8.13 5.05
CA ASP A 18 18.65 6.70 5.35
C ASP A 18 19.37 5.83 4.30
N GLU A 19 19.32 6.22 3.02
CA GLU A 19 20.04 5.55 1.93
C GLU A 19 21.57 5.75 1.99
N LEU A 20 22.02 6.95 2.33
CA LEU A 20 23.44 7.20 2.54
C LEU A 20 24.01 6.28 3.64
N THR A 21 23.29 6.13 4.74
CA THR A 21 23.70 5.23 5.82
C THR A 21 23.66 3.77 5.39
N ARG A 22 22.59 3.34 4.74
CA ARG A 22 22.34 1.93 4.43
C ARG A 22 23.18 1.41 3.27
N TYR A 23 23.26 2.15 2.16
CA TYR A 23 23.87 1.65 0.92
C TYR A 23 25.27 2.20 0.66
N TYR A 24 25.62 3.33 1.26
CA TYR A 24 26.93 3.97 1.06
C TYR A 24 27.83 3.94 2.31
N GLY A 25 27.38 3.28 3.40
CA GLY A 25 28.13 3.20 4.63
C GLY A 25 28.48 4.55 5.28
N ALA A 26 27.72 5.61 4.95
CA ALA A 26 27.99 6.97 5.40
C ALA A 26 26.97 7.43 6.47
N PRO A 27 27.20 7.16 7.77
CA PRO A 27 26.31 7.62 8.84
C PRO A 27 26.42 9.14 9.00
N VAL A 28 25.49 9.87 8.43
CA VAL A 28 25.51 11.34 8.42
C VAL A 28 24.36 11.90 9.25
N ASN A 29 24.66 12.91 10.08
CA ASN A 29 23.64 13.62 10.84
C ASN A 29 22.61 14.28 9.90
N GLY A 30 21.32 14.13 10.24
CA GLY A 30 20.19 14.66 9.44
C GLY A 30 20.25 16.17 9.20
N LYS A 31 20.74 16.97 10.18
CA LYS A 31 20.93 18.43 10.02
C LYS A 31 21.98 18.73 8.94
N ARG A 32 23.08 17.95 8.88
CA ARG A 32 24.10 18.10 7.83
C ARG A 32 23.55 17.76 6.45
N VAL A 33 22.80 16.65 6.34
CA VAL A 33 22.16 16.27 5.07
C VAL A 33 21.17 17.35 4.61
N LEU A 34 20.35 17.88 5.52
CA LEU A 34 19.39 18.97 5.18
C LEU A 34 20.11 20.21 4.69
N ARG A 35 21.21 20.63 5.35
CA ARG A 35 21.99 21.78 4.93
C ARG A 35 22.56 21.59 3.52
N ILE A 36 23.15 20.43 3.24
CA ILE A 36 23.73 20.11 1.92
C ILE A 36 22.60 20.04 0.86
N CYS A 37 21.46 19.42 1.17
CA CYS A 37 20.33 19.40 0.23
C CYS A 37 19.89 20.82 -0.13
N ARG A 38 19.81 21.73 0.84
CA ARG A 38 19.46 23.14 0.60
C ARG A 38 20.51 23.84 -0.29
N SER A 39 21.80 23.66 -0.03
CA SER A 39 22.88 24.27 -0.83
C SER A 39 22.93 23.74 -2.27
N LEU A 40 22.45 22.51 -2.50
CA LEU A 40 22.38 21.87 -3.81
C LEU A 40 21.02 22.07 -4.51
N GLY A 41 20.08 22.83 -3.92
CA GLY A 41 18.73 23.01 -4.47
C GLY A 41 17.88 21.71 -4.46
N ILE A 42 18.28 20.70 -3.71
CA ILE A 42 17.58 19.41 -3.64
C ILE A 42 16.33 19.55 -2.76
N GLN A 43 15.15 19.44 -3.39
CA GLN A 43 13.85 19.42 -2.72
C GLN A 43 13.02 18.24 -3.23
N SER A 44 12.26 17.60 -2.33
CA SER A 44 11.31 16.56 -2.72
C SER A 44 10.22 17.13 -3.60
N THR A 45 9.90 16.45 -4.69
CA THR A 45 8.80 16.81 -5.61
C THR A 45 7.42 16.48 -5.06
N ILE A 46 7.32 15.84 -3.89
CA ILE A 46 6.04 15.49 -3.26
C ILE A 46 5.27 16.74 -2.84
N LYS A 47 4.05 16.88 -3.39
CA LYS A 47 3.08 17.91 -2.98
C LYS A 47 1.97 17.27 -2.14
N TYR A 48 1.61 17.89 -1.02
CA TYR A 48 0.51 17.44 -0.17
C TYR A 48 -0.80 18.09 -0.61
N ALA A 49 -1.77 17.24 -1.04
CA ALA A 49 -3.15 17.67 -1.27
C ALA A 49 -4.08 16.90 -0.34
N ARG A 50 -4.99 17.58 0.37
CA ARG A 50 -6.06 16.94 1.14
C ARG A 50 -7.21 16.58 0.20
N ARG A 51 -7.59 15.32 0.09
CA ARG A 51 -8.81 14.85 -0.59
C ARG A 51 -9.48 13.76 0.24
N GLY A 52 -10.83 13.80 0.29
CA GLY A 52 -11.68 12.90 1.10
C GLY A 52 -12.22 11.69 0.32
N CYS A 53 -13.09 11.02 0.84
CA CYS A 53 -13.44 9.72 1.38
C CYS A 53 -14.21 8.74 0.47
N THR A 54 -14.26 7.50 0.92
CA THR A 54 -14.91 6.28 0.41
C THR A 54 -16.45 6.33 0.52
N ARG A 55 -17.19 5.71 -0.42
CA ARG A 55 -18.64 5.47 -0.34
C ARG A 55 -18.89 4.10 0.29
N SER A 56 -19.76 4.05 1.31
CA SER A 56 -20.21 2.81 1.95
C SER A 56 -21.25 2.08 1.08
N ALA A 57 -21.39 0.76 1.27
CA ALA A 57 -22.43 -0.04 0.66
C ALA A 57 -23.82 0.45 1.09
N SER A 58 -24.76 0.49 0.14
CA SER A 58 -26.15 0.90 0.42
C SER A 58 -26.98 -0.23 1.05
N ASP A 59 -26.62 -1.50 0.80
CA ASP A 59 -27.29 -2.69 1.35
C ASP A 59 -26.25 -3.81 1.61
N PRO A 60 -25.64 -3.84 2.80
CA PRO A 60 -24.63 -4.84 3.13
C PRO A 60 -25.30 -6.17 3.55
N GLN A 61 -24.93 -7.25 2.88
CA GLN A 61 -25.44 -8.62 3.17
C GLN A 61 -24.81 -9.22 4.44
N TYR A 62 -23.54 -8.86 4.74
CA TYR A 62 -22.81 -9.35 5.89
C TYR A 62 -21.90 -8.26 6.45
N LEU A 63 -22.01 -8.02 7.75
CA LEU A 63 -21.26 -6.99 8.46
C LEU A 63 -20.59 -7.58 9.71
N PRO A 64 -19.36 -8.11 9.59
CA PRO A 64 -18.62 -8.57 10.74
C PRO A 64 -18.19 -7.41 11.65
N GLU A 65 -17.95 -7.72 12.92
CA GLU A 65 -17.46 -6.78 13.90
C GLU A 65 -16.03 -6.29 13.59
N ASN A 66 -15.66 -5.16 14.19
CA ASN A 66 -14.30 -4.64 14.13
C ASN A 66 -13.39 -5.37 15.12
N VAL A 67 -12.99 -6.59 14.80
CA VAL A 67 -12.08 -7.39 15.62
C VAL A 67 -10.66 -6.78 15.67
N LEU A 68 -10.20 -6.17 14.57
CA LEU A 68 -8.88 -5.53 14.49
C LEU A 68 -8.70 -4.40 15.52
N ASN A 69 -9.77 -3.66 15.81
CA ASN A 69 -9.84 -2.55 16.77
C ASN A 69 -8.59 -1.64 16.78
N ARG A 70 -8.09 -1.27 15.57
CA ARG A 70 -6.89 -0.43 15.37
C ARG A 70 -5.58 -1.02 15.91
N GLN A 71 -5.54 -2.29 16.23
CA GLN A 71 -4.29 -2.98 16.59
C GLN A 71 -3.45 -3.24 15.33
N PHE A 72 -2.89 -2.15 14.77
CA PHE A 72 -2.11 -2.17 13.53
C PHE A 72 -0.69 -2.71 13.73
N TYR A 73 -0.54 -3.72 14.52
CA TYR A 73 0.68 -4.46 14.78
C TYR A 73 0.39 -5.96 14.73
N ALA A 74 1.34 -6.72 14.23
CA ALA A 74 1.33 -8.17 14.21
C ALA A 74 2.74 -8.68 14.50
N ASP A 75 2.86 -9.77 15.26
CA ASP A 75 4.15 -10.33 15.67
C ASP A 75 4.78 -11.14 14.53
N LYS A 76 3.94 -11.79 13.72
CA LYS A 76 4.38 -12.67 12.63
C LYS A 76 3.77 -12.27 11.29
N PRO A 77 4.48 -12.47 10.16
CA PRO A 77 3.90 -12.36 8.84
C PRO A 77 2.68 -13.29 8.68
N ASN A 78 1.68 -12.81 7.95
CA ASN A 78 0.43 -13.52 7.70
C ASN A 78 -0.48 -13.69 8.94
N GLU A 79 -0.30 -12.89 9.98
CA GLU A 79 -1.20 -12.86 11.15
C GLU A 79 -2.39 -11.91 10.93
N LYS A 80 -2.15 -10.74 10.34
CA LYS A 80 -3.18 -9.73 10.08
C LYS A 80 -2.97 -9.09 8.72
N TRP A 81 -3.98 -9.17 7.87
CA TRP A 81 -4.00 -8.55 6.54
C TRP A 81 -5.04 -7.44 6.46
N LEU A 82 -4.66 -6.33 5.84
CA LEU A 82 -5.57 -5.24 5.49
C LEU A 82 -5.78 -5.20 3.99
N THR A 83 -7.03 -4.97 3.56
CA THR A 83 -7.36 -4.77 2.16
C THR A 83 -8.15 -3.48 1.94
N ASP A 84 -7.99 -2.91 0.77
CA ASP A 84 -8.74 -1.74 0.31
C ASP A 84 -8.62 -1.62 -1.22
N VAL A 85 -9.51 -0.84 -1.82
CA VAL A 85 -9.48 -0.51 -3.25
C VAL A 85 -9.23 0.98 -3.43
N THR A 86 -8.41 1.33 -4.42
CA THR A 86 -8.16 2.73 -4.78
C THR A 86 -8.31 2.97 -6.28
N GLU A 87 -8.84 4.14 -6.66
CA GLU A 87 -9.02 4.57 -8.04
C GLU A 87 -7.83 5.39 -8.53
N PHE A 88 -7.43 5.14 -9.77
CA PHE A 88 -6.54 5.97 -10.58
C PHE A 88 -7.25 6.41 -11.85
N LYS A 89 -6.72 7.44 -12.50
CA LYS A 89 -7.21 7.96 -13.79
C LYS A 89 -6.07 8.03 -14.80
N TYR A 90 -6.39 7.71 -16.06
CA TYR A 90 -5.53 7.95 -17.20
C TYR A 90 -6.34 8.59 -18.33
N TYR A 91 -5.66 9.13 -19.33
CA TYR A 91 -6.27 10.00 -20.34
C TYR A 91 -5.92 9.48 -21.73
N VAL A 92 -6.91 9.14 -22.52
CA VAL A 92 -6.74 8.82 -23.95
C VAL A 92 -7.34 9.97 -24.73
N GLY A 93 -6.49 10.81 -25.31
CA GLY A 93 -6.93 12.09 -25.88
C GLY A 93 -7.58 12.99 -24.84
N SER A 94 -8.85 13.36 -25.05
CA SER A 94 -9.69 14.12 -24.12
C SER A 94 -10.48 13.25 -23.13
N THR A 95 -10.53 11.94 -23.34
CA THR A 95 -11.35 11.02 -22.54
C THR A 95 -10.60 10.60 -21.29
N VAL A 96 -11.33 10.64 -20.14
CA VAL A 96 -10.83 10.20 -18.84
C VAL A 96 -11.28 8.78 -18.59
N HIS A 97 -10.34 7.88 -18.39
CA HIS A 97 -10.58 6.50 -18.02
C HIS A 97 -10.18 6.25 -16.57
N LYS A 98 -10.76 5.20 -15.98
CA LYS A 98 -10.48 4.77 -14.60
C LYS A 98 -9.76 3.44 -14.59
N LEU A 99 -8.88 3.26 -13.63
CA LEU A 99 -8.24 2.01 -13.29
C LEU A 99 -8.34 1.83 -11.77
N TYR A 100 -8.76 0.66 -11.34
CA TYR A 100 -8.89 0.31 -9.92
C TYR A 100 -7.80 -0.66 -9.52
N LEU A 101 -7.20 -0.39 -8.38
CA LEU A 101 -6.19 -1.22 -7.74
C LEU A 101 -6.76 -1.73 -6.42
N SER A 102 -6.89 -3.04 -6.28
CA SER A 102 -7.08 -3.72 -5.01
C SER A 102 -5.74 -4.26 -4.53
N ALA A 103 -5.46 -4.20 -3.23
CA ALA A 103 -4.26 -4.81 -2.66
C ALA A 103 -4.51 -5.33 -1.25
N ILE A 104 -3.67 -6.28 -0.83
CA ILE A 104 -3.59 -6.81 0.52
C ILE A 104 -2.24 -6.42 1.11
N LEU A 105 -2.25 -5.80 2.30
CA LEU A 105 -1.08 -5.37 3.05
C LEU A 105 -0.98 -6.18 4.34
N ASP A 106 0.19 -6.76 4.60
CA ASP A 106 0.52 -7.42 5.86
C ASP A 106 0.86 -6.40 6.95
N LEU A 107 0.36 -6.59 8.17
CA LEU A 107 0.59 -5.65 9.27
C LEU A 107 1.92 -5.86 10.01
N CYS A 108 2.55 -7.03 9.90
CA CYS A 108 3.85 -7.30 10.50
C CYS A 108 4.97 -6.59 9.72
N ASP A 109 5.18 -6.98 8.48
CA ASP A 109 6.29 -6.53 7.65
C ASP A 109 5.95 -5.39 6.69
N ARG A 110 4.65 -5.02 6.58
CA ARG A 110 4.16 -3.95 5.69
C ARG A 110 4.29 -4.23 4.20
N ARG A 111 4.60 -5.46 3.79
CA ARG A 111 4.63 -5.81 2.36
C ARG A 111 3.23 -5.78 1.76
N ILE A 112 3.17 -5.52 0.49
CA ILE A 112 1.99 -5.83 -0.32
C ILE A 112 2.06 -7.32 -0.67
N VAL A 113 1.14 -8.08 -0.11
CA VAL A 113 1.06 -9.54 -0.25
C VAL A 113 0.62 -9.93 -1.65
N SER A 114 -0.42 -9.24 -2.14
CA SER A 114 -0.98 -9.41 -3.48
C SER A 114 -1.69 -8.14 -3.93
N PHE A 115 -1.93 -8.00 -5.23
CA PHE A 115 -2.72 -6.92 -5.80
C PHE A 115 -3.29 -7.30 -7.17
N ALA A 116 -4.42 -6.71 -7.52
CA ALA A 116 -5.04 -6.85 -8.84
C ALA A 116 -5.41 -5.47 -9.41
N LEU A 117 -5.45 -5.37 -10.75
CA LEU A 117 -5.77 -4.17 -11.51
C LEU A 117 -6.90 -4.45 -12.48
N ARG A 118 -8.01 -3.68 -12.40
CA ARG A 118 -9.16 -3.79 -13.29
C ARG A 118 -9.70 -2.42 -13.68
N ASP A 119 -10.40 -2.37 -14.81
CA ASP A 119 -11.05 -1.14 -15.28
C ASP A 119 -12.40 -0.91 -14.58
N THR A 120 -12.91 -1.92 -13.87
CA THR A 120 -14.14 -1.89 -13.08
C THR A 120 -13.84 -2.11 -11.59
N ASN A 121 -14.63 -1.44 -10.73
CA ASN A 121 -14.62 -1.64 -9.29
C ASN A 121 -15.71 -2.63 -8.90
N ASP A 122 -15.46 -3.90 -9.15
CA ASP A 122 -16.39 -5.01 -8.93
C ASP A 122 -15.87 -6.04 -7.91
N SER A 123 -16.69 -7.01 -7.56
CA SER A 123 -16.31 -8.08 -6.64
C SER A 123 -15.18 -8.96 -7.22
N ALA A 124 -15.10 -9.11 -8.55
CA ALA A 124 -14.07 -9.91 -9.19
C ALA A 124 -12.66 -9.35 -8.92
N LEU A 125 -12.51 -8.02 -8.80
CA LEU A 125 -11.24 -7.37 -8.45
C LEU A 125 -10.72 -7.83 -7.09
N VAL A 126 -11.58 -7.85 -6.06
CA VAL A 126 -11.17 -8.23 -4.70
C VAL A 126 -11.01 -9.75 -4.55
N HIS A 127 -11.82 -10.52 -5.26
CA HIS A 127 -11.67 -11.98 -5.31
C HIS A 127 -10.34 -12.39 -5.94
N GLU A 128 -9.96 -11.79 -7.07
CA GLU A 128 -8.68 -12.03 -7.73
C GLU A 128 -7.50 -11.67 -6.81
N THR A 129 -7.60 -10.54 -6.10
CA THR A 129 -6.57 -10.13 -5.13
C THR A 129 -6.42 -11.15 -4.00
N LEU A 130 -7.55 -11.66 -3.47
CA LEU A 130 -7.53 -12.68 -2.41
C LEU A 130 -6.98 -14.02 -2.92
N ASP A 131 -7.39 -14.45 -4.12
CA ASP A 131 -6.91 -15.71 -4.71
C ASP A 131 -5.39 -15.72 -4.90
N GLN A 132 -4.83 -14.62 -5.39
CA GLN A 132 -3.39 -14.46 -5.52
C GLN A 132 -2.68 -14.50 -4.15
N ALA A 133 -3.27 -13.88 -3.11
CA ALA A 133 -2.71 -13.92 -1.76
C ALA A 133 -2.70 -15.35 -1.18
N LEU A 134 -3.79 -16.09 -1.35
CA LEU A 134 -3.92 -17.48 -0.90
C LEU A 134 -2.95 -18.41 -1.64
N ALA A 135 -2.85 -18.26 -2.96
CA ALA A 135 -1.92 -19.05 -3.78
C ALA A 135 -0.45 -18.83 -3.37
N ALA A 136 -0.08 -17.57 -3.04
CA ALA A 136 1.26 -17.24 -2.58
C ALA A 136 1.54 -17.62 -1.12
N ASN A 137 0.50 -17.82 -0.30
CA ASN A 137 0.60 -18.13 1.13
C ASN A 137 -0.46 -19.18 1.53
N PRO A 138 -0.35 -20.44 1.07
CA PRO A 138 -1.41 -21.46 1.22
C PRO A 138 -1.74 -21.84 2.67
N ASN A 139 -0.81 -21.62 3.60
CA ASN A 139 -0.98 -21.94 5.02
C ASN A 139 -1.27 -20.69 5.87
N ALA A 140 -1.66 -19.57 5.25
CA ALA A 140 -1.96 -18.33 5.97
C ALA A 140 -3.44 -18.27 6.36
N HIS A 141 -3.72 -18.05 7.64
CA HIS A 141 -5.06 -17.88 8.19
C HIS A 141 -5.16 -16.53 8.94
N PRO A 142 -4.91 -15.38 8.28
CA PRO A 142 -4.88 -14.08 8.94
C PRO A 142 -6.24 -13.63 9.43
N LEU A 143 -6.23 -12.70 10.38
CA LEU A 143 -7.32 -11.76 10.57
C LEU A 143 -7.38 -10.84 9.33
N PHE A 144 -8.43 -10.95 8.55
CA PHE A 144 -8.61 -10.23 7.30
C PHE A 144 -9.50 -9.00 7.50
N HIS A 145 -8.91 -7.79 7.47
CA HIS A 145 -9.63 -6.56 7.73
C HIS A 145 -9.83 -5.70 6.47
N SER A 146 -11.07 -5.25 6.28
CA SER A 146 -11.47 -4.37 5.18
C SER A 146 -12.26 -3.15 5.66
N ASP A 147 -12.52 -2.20 4.78
CA ASP A 147 -13.59 -1.25 4.96
C ASP A 147 -14.96 -1.90 4.63
N ARG A 148 -16.03 -1.09 4.64
CA ARG A 148 -17.41 -1.54 4.32
C ARG A 148 -17.74 -1.37 2.83
N GLY A 149 -16.77 -1.49 1.95
CA GLY A 149 -17.03 -1.53 0.52
C GLY A 149 -17.94 -2.70 0.16
N PHE A 150 -18.84 -2.49 -0.84
CA PHE A 150 -19.83 -3.49 -1.23
C PHE A 150 -19.20 -4.84 -1.59
N GLN A 151 -17.99 -4.85 -2.13
CA GLN A 151 -17.25 -6.06 -2.53
C GLN A 151 -16.98 -6.98 -1.35
N TYR A 152 -16.74 -6.41 -0.15
CA TYR A 152 -16.37 -7.14 1.05
C TYR A 152 -17.57 -7.57 1.90
N THR A 153 -18.78 -7.02 1.62
CA THR A 153 -20.01 -7.28 2.39
C THR A 153 -20.88 -8.37 1.79
N THR A 154 -20.42 -9.01 0.71
CA THR A 154 -21.15 -10.11 0.07
C THR A 154 -20.96 -11.42 0.84
N ARG A 155 -22.00 -12.25 0.88
CA ARG A 155 -21.93 -13.58 1.50
C ARG A 155 -20.86 -14.45 0.83
N VAL A 156 -20.75 -14.39 -0.49
CA VAL A 156 -19.74 -15.13 -1.26
C VAL A 156 -18.32 -14.79 -0.80
N PHE A 157 -18.02 -13.51 -0.53
CA PHE A 157 -16.71 -13.12 -0.02
C PHE A 157 -16.46 -13.64 1.40
N HIS A 158 -17.47 -13.56 2.27
CA HIS A 158 -17.39 -14.11 3.64
C HIS A 158 -17.15 -15.62 3.62
N ASP A 159 -17.95 -16.37 2.84
CA ASP A 159 -17.83 -17.83 2.75
C ASP A 159 -16.42 -18.25 2.25
N LYS A 160 -15.87 -17.48 1.30
CA LYS A 160 -14.51 -17.70 0.78
C LYS A 160 -13.44 -17.50 1.85
N LEU A 161 -13.53 -16.45 2.67
CA LEU A 161 -12.61 -16.22 3.79
C LEU A 161 -12.73 -17.36 4.84
N THR A 162 -13.95 -17.75 5.17
CA THR A 162 -14.24 -18.84 6.12
C THR A 162 -13.67 -20.17 5.64
N ALA A 163 -13.86 -20.48 4.35
CA ALA A 163 -13.30 -21.70 3.74
C ALA A 163 -11.76 -21.70 3.77
N ALA A 164 -11.13 -20.53 3.73
CA ALA A 164 -9.68 -20.35 3.88
C ALA A 164 -9.22 -20.29 5.36
N GLY A 165 -10.12 -20.52 6.33
CA GLY A 165 -9.80 -20.46 7.77
C GLY A 165 -9.48 -19.06 8.29
N MET A 166 -9.90 -18.01 7.58
CA MET A 166 -9.63 -16.61 7.96
C MET A 166 -10.77 -16.02 8.80
N THR A 167 -10.43 -15.13 9.71
CA THR A 167 -11.39 -14.34 10.46
C THR A 167 -11.62 -13.00 9.76
N GLN A 168 -12.86 -12.70 9.37
CA GLN A 168 -13.21 -11.41 8.75
C GLN A 168 -13.43 -10.34 9.81
N SER A 169 -12.90 -9.14 9.56
CA SER A 169 -13.07 -7.95 10.39
C SER A 169 -13.36 -6.74 9.50
N MET A 170 -14.22 -5.83 9.96
CA MET A 170 -14.57 -4.62 9.18
C MET A 170 -14.44 -3.34 9.98
N SER A 171 -14.06 -2.26 9.29
CA SER A 171 -14.03 -0.92 9.85
C SER A 171 -15.41 -0.48 10.34
N ARG A 172 -15.47 0.35 11.38
CA ARG A 172 -16.69 0.98 11.86
C ARG A 172 -17.22 1.99 10.84
N VAL A 173 -18.52 2.25 10.85
CA VAL A 173 -19.15 3.24 9.97
C VAL A 173 -18.49 4.60 10.11
N GLY A 174 -18.10 5.20 8.97
CA GLY A 174 -17.48 6.53 8.94
C GLY A 174 -16.09 6.64 9.58
N LYS A 175 -15.48 5.54 10.02
CA LYS A 175 -14.15 5.53 10.65
C LYS A 175 -13.07 5.06 9.67
N CYS A 176 -12.77 5.88 8.68
CA CYS A 176 -11.73 5.59 7.68
C CYS A 176 -10.34 5.29 8.29
N ILE A 177 -10.08 5.75 9.51
CA ILE A 177 -8.84 5.49 10.25
C ILE A 177 -8.70 4.02 10.68
N ASP A 178 -9.81 3.26 10.74
CA ASP A 178 -9.80 1.84 11.10
C ASP A 178 -9.09 0.97 10.04
N ASN A 179 -8.87 1.50 8.82
CA ASN A 179 -8.07 0.89 7.76
C ASN A 179 -6.84 1.76 7.39
N GLY A 180 -6.28 2.47 8.40
CA GLY A 180 -5.23 3.49 8.23
C GLY A 180 -3.97 3.05 7.50
N PRO A 181 -3.35 1.89 7.81
CA PRO A 181 -2.09 1.48 7.19
C PRO A 181 -2.15 1.34 5.67
N ILE A 182 -3.18 0.68 5.12
CA ILE A 182 -3.29 0.52 3.66
C ILE A 182 -3.67 1.84 2.97
N LYS A 183 -4.49 2.68 3.60
CA LYS A 183 -4.76 4.05 3.12
C LYS A 183 -3.50 4.91 3.15
N GLY A 184 -2.62 4.68 4.12
CA GLY A 184 -1.28 5.25 4.16
C GLY A 184 -0.43 4.83 2.96
N PHE A 185 -0.47 3.56 2.59
CA PHE A 185 0.21 3.04 1.39
C PHE A 185 -0.31 3.71 0.11
N TRP A 186 -1.64 3.84 -0.06
CA TRP A 186 -2.21 4.60 -1.19
C TRP A 186 -1.69 6.02 -1.27
N GLY A 187 -1.65 6.69 -0.12
CA GLY A 187 -1.13 8.04 -0.03
C GLY A 187 0.34 8.13 -0.45
N ILE A 188 1.17 7.15 -0.07
CA ILE A 188 2.59 7.09 -0.42
C ILE A 188 2.74 6.84 -1.93
N LEU A 189 2.11 5.79 -2.48
CA LEU A 189 2.15 5.45 -3.90
C LEU A 189 1.73 6.65 -4.78
N LYS A 190 0.57 7.24 -4.45
CA LYS A 190 0.04 8.36 -5.25
C LYS A 190 0.93 9.59 -5.18
N ARG A 191 1.51 9.91 -4.04
CA ARG A 191 2.42 11.07 -3.91
C ARG A 191 3.77 10.83 -4.60
N GLU A 192 4.31 9.61 -4.52
CA GLU A 192 5.64 9.34 -5.04
C GLU A 192 5.65 9.10 -6.56
N ARG A 193 4.56 8.58 -7.15
CA ARG A 193 4.57 8.15 -8.56
C ARG A 193 3.39 8.61 -9.41
N TYR A 194 2.29 9.01 -8.83
CA TYR A 194 1.08 9.33 -9.59
C TYR A 194 0.78 10.82 -9.68
N TYR A 195 0.74 11.54 -8.54
CA TYR A 195 0.39 12.96 -8.56
C TYR A 195 1.45 13.81 -9.28
N GLY A 196 0.98 14.77 -10.08
CA GLY A 196 1.83 15.62 -10.91
C GLY A 196 2.28 14.97 -12.22
N ARG A 197 1.83 13.75 -12.52
CA ARG A 197 2.07 13.05 -13.79
C ARG A 197 0.75 12.86 -14.53
N ARG A 198 0.81 12.83 -15.86
CA ARG A 198 -0.32 12.52 -16.74
C ARG A 198 -0.01 11.20 -17.44
N PHE A 199 -0.85 10.20 -17.22
CA PHE A 199 -0.77 8.91 -17.87
C PHE A 199 -1.68 8.93 -19.10
N THR A 200 -1.15 8.54 -20.26
CA THR A 200 -1.84 8.62 -21.55
C THR A 200 -2.29 7.25 -22.07
N SER A 201 -1.92 6.17 -21.38
CA SER A 201 -2.43 4.84 -21.66
C SER A 201 -2.64 4.02 -20.38
N ARG A 202 -3.46 2.99 -20.50
CA ARG A 202 -3.71 2.01 -19.44
C ARG A 202 -2.42 1.26 -19.08
N GLU A 203 -1.68 0.84 -20.08
CA GLU A 203 -0.44 0.06 -19.96
C GLU A 203 0.61 0.85 -19.18
N GLN A 204 0.80 2.12 -19.52
CA GLN A 204 1.72 3.01 -18.81
C GLN A 204 1.38 3.13 -17.32
N LEU A 205 0.08 3.28 -16.99
CA LEU A 205 -0.37 3.36 -15.61
C LEU A 205 -0.20 2.02 -14.87
N CYS A 206 -0.53 0.90 -15.52
CA CYS A 206 -0.36 -0.43 -14.96
C CYS A 206 1.12 -0.76 -14.71
N SER A 207 2.02 -0.43 -15.64
CA SER A 207 3.48 -0.62 -15.47
C SER A 207 3.98 0.17 -14.27
N MET A 208 3.64 1.45 -14.20
CA MET A 208 4.02 2.30 -13.06
C MET A 208 3.57 1.72 -11.72
N ILE A 209 2.34 1.20 -11.63
CA ILE A 209 1.82 0.62 -10.38
C ILE A 209 2.58 -0.66 -10.01
N ARG A 210 2.80 -1.58 -10.97
CA ARG A 210 3.54 -2.83 -10.75
C ARG A 210 4.98 -2.57 -10.33
N GLU A 211 5.67 -1.70 -11.04
CA GLU A 211 7.04 -1.31 -10.73
C GLU A 211 7.14 -0.65 -9.35
N TYR A 212 6.14 0.19 -9.01
CA TYR A 212 6.12 0.82 -7.70
C TYR A 212 5.89 -0.17 -6.57
N ILE A 213 4.99 -1.15 -6.72
CA ILE A 213 4.77 -2.17 -5.69
C ILE A 213 6.02 -3.03 -5.49
N ALA A 214 6.69 -3.40 -6.59
CA ALA A 214 7.97 -4.09 -6.51
C ALA A 214 9.03 -3.25 -5.77
N TYR A 215 9.19 -1.97 -6.15
CA TYR A 215 10.07 -1.04 -5.46
C TYR A 215 9.71 -0.87 -3.97
N TYR A 216 8.42 -0.74 -3.65
CA TYR A 216 7.93 -0.61 -2.27
C TYR A 216 8.31 -1.81 -1.41
N ASN A 217 8.13 -3.02 -1.94
CA ASN A 217 8.41 -4.26 -1.23
C ASN A 217 9.92 -4.53 -1.08
N PHE A 218 10.71 -4.33 -2.14
CA PHE A 218 12.10 -4.80 -2.21
C PHE A 218 13.16 -3.71 -2.04
N SER A 219 12.83 -2.43 -2.23
CA SER A 219 13.84 -1.36 -2.27
C SER A 219 13.52 -0.15 -1.41
N ARG A 220 12.24 0.08 -1.09
CA ARG A 220 11.83 1.26 -0.35
C ARG A 220 12.07 1.10 1.14
N LEU A 221 13.08 1.77 1.67
CA LEU A 221 13.39 1.79 3.11
C LEU A 221 12.27 2.47 3.92
N GLN A 222 11.89 1.86 5.04
CA GLN A 222 10.85 2.35 5.93
C GLN A 222 11.36 2.53 7.35
N ARG A 223 11.27 3.74 7.90
CA ARG A 223 11.70 4.03 9.27
C ARG A 223 10.97 3.25 10.33
N ARG A 224 9.67 3.01 10.10
CA ARG A 224 8.86 2.18 10.98
C ARG A 224 9.41 0.74 11.09
N LEU A 225 10.09 0.27 10.06
CA LEU A 225 10.72 -1.04 9.99
C LEU A 225 12.24 -0.99 10.30
N GLY A 226 12.69 -0.02 11.09
CA GLY A 226 14.10 0.11 11.43
C GLY A 226 15.01 0.43 10.24
N VAL A 227 14.49 1.15 9.22
CA VAL A 227 15.20 1.47 7.96
C VAL A 227 15.50 0.20 7.13
N HIS A 228 14.58 -0.75 7.17
CA HIS A 228 14.57 -1.93 6.30
C HIS A 228 13.45 -1.83 5.25
N THR A 229 13.55 -2.65 4.23
CA THR A 229 12.46 -2.87 3.28
C THR A 229 11.44 -3.87 3.87
N PRO A 230 10.18 -3.88 3.40
CA PRO A 230 9.19 -4.86 3.80
C PRO A 230 9.69 -6.32 3.65
N MET A 231 10.35 -6.63 2.54
CA MET A 231 10.82 -7.99 2.28
C MET A 231 12.02 -8.41 3.14
N GLU A 232 12.89 -7.46 3.51
CA GLU A 232 13.95 -7.75 4.50
C GLU A 232 13.35 -8.12 5.86
N VAL A 233 12.34 -7.38 6.33
CA VAL A 233 11.65 -7.70 7.59
C VAL A 233 10.91 -9.03 7.50
N CYS A 234 10.21 -9.28 6.38
CA CYS A 234 9.54 -10.57 6.15
C CYS A 234 10.52 -11.74 6.24
N ALA A 235 11.70 -11.62 5.62
CA ALA A 235 12.73 -12.65 5.68
C ALA A 235 13.27 -12.87 7.10
N GLN A 236 13.52 -11.80 7.85
CA GLN A 236 13.96 -11.85 9.25
C GLN A 236 12.93 -12.56 10.14
N CYS A 237 11.65 -12.20 10.02
CA CYS A 237 10.57 -12.81 10.82
C CYS A 237 10.30 -14.28 10.47
N ARG A 238 10.68 -14.76 9.28
CA ARG A 238 10.56 -16.17 8.90
C ARG A 238 11.75 -17.02 9.36
N ALA A 239 12.88 -16.39 9.61
CA ALA A 239 14.11 -17.05 10.07
C ALA A 239 14.20 -17.15 11.60
N ALA A 240 13.40 -16.38 12.33
CA ALA A 240 13.29 -16.39 13.80
C ALA A 240 12.25 -17.40 14.29
#